data_e42192d0c5cff636355fbb03bfcfb079
#
_entry.id   e42192d0c5cff636355fbb03bfcfb079
#
_cell.length_a   1.000
_cell.length_b   1.000
_cell.length_c   1.000
_cell.angle_alpha   90.00
_cell.angle_beta   90.00
_cell.angle_gamma   90.00
#
_symmetry.space_group_name_H-M   'P 1'
#
loop_
_entity.id
_entity.type
_entity.pdbx_description
1 polymer ?
#
loop_
_entity_poly.entity_id
_entity_poly.type
_entity_poly.pdbx_seq_one_letter_code
_entity_poly.pdbx_strand_id
1 'polypeptide(L)'
;MNKKNIIYLIIILAIIISFGVYFYFKSSNSSKTVYDADKTTISKNNIINENSNSSTSNNTSNPSNTSSQNTVSKETEISTFSTTLYSKDSERQHNIQLTCSSLNGTIVKSGETFSFCSTIGPATSDKGYQKADIFDNKGNKKKGYGGGNCQISSTLYNAVMAVPNLEIIERHPHSNKVPYVKKDKDAAVAYGSYDFKFKNNTGNDIRILAGVDSSCVTTSLWSIPK
;
A
#
# COMPACT_ATOMS: atom_id res chain seq x y z
N MET A 1 -5.71 55.40 -7.18
CA MET A 1 -6.40 54.10 -7.04
C MET A 1 -7.71 54.32 -6.28
N ASN A 2 -8.86 53.90 -6.82
CA ASN A 2 -10.18 54.18 -6.23
C ASN A 2 -10.33 53.38 -4.91
N LYS A 3 -10.97 53.96 -3.87
CA LYS A 3 -11.17 53.31 -2.57
C LYS A 3 -11.80 51.91 -2.68
N LYS A 4 -12.66 51.67 -3.68
CA LYS A 4 -13.25 50.34 -3.98
C LYS A 4 -12.19 49.32 -4.38
N ASN A 5 -11.19 49.69 -5.17
CA ASN A 5 -10.13 48.79 -5.62
C ASN A 5 -9.15 48.41 -4.47
N ILE A 6 -8.97 49.31 -3.51
CA ILE A 6 -8.16 49.04 -2.31
C ILE A 6 -8.86 48.00 -1.44
N ILE A 7 -10.19 48.10 -1.25
CA ILE A 7 -10.98 47.13 -0.47
C ILE A 7 -10.96 45.76 -1.13
N TYR A 8 -11.09 45.68 -2.46
CA TYR A 8 -10.99 44.40 -3.20
C TYR A 8 -9.61 43.75 -3.04
N LEU A 9 -8.53 44.51 -3.11
CA LEU A 9 -7.17 43.99 -2.90
C LEU A 9 -6.95 43.45 -1.47
N ILE A 10 -7.52 44.11 -0.47
CA ILE A 10 -7.43 43.65 0.94
C ILE A 10 -8.21 42.34 1.13
N ILE A 11 -9.39 42.21 0.53
CA ILE A 11 -10.20 40.99 0.61
C ILE A 11 -9.49 39.81 -0.09
N ILE A 12 -8.91 40.03 -1.26
CA ILE A 12 -8.15 39.00 -1.98
C ILE A 12 -6.92 38.57 -1.17
N LEU A 13 -6.21 39.51 -0.57
CA LEU A 13 -5.05 39.21 0.28
C LEU A 13 -5.43 38.41 1.53
N ALA A 14 -6.56 38.72 2.17
CA ALA A 14 -7.08 37.99 3.31
C ALA A 14 -7.48 36.55 2.96
N ILE A 15 -8.04 36.32 1.78
CA ILE A 15 -8.38 34.98 1.27
C ILE A 15 -7.11 34.17 1.00
N ILE A 16 -6.08 34.75 0.39
CA ILE A 16 -4.80 34.08 0.12
C ILE A 16 -4.11 33.67 1.43
N ILE A 17 -4.12 34.56 2.44
CA ILE A 17 -3.53 34.27 3.77
C ILE A 17 -4.32 33.14 4.47
N SER A 18 -5.66 33.16 4.41
CA SER A 18 -6.47 32.09 5.03
C SER A 18 -6.27 30.73 4.36
N PHE A 19 -6.12 30.68 3.05
CA PHE A 19 -5.77 29.44 2.32
C PHE A 19 -4.35 28.99 2.66
N GLY A 20 -3.38 29.89 2.75
CA GLY A 20 -2.00 29.57 3.13
C GLY A 20 -1.91 28.98 4.55
N VAL A 21 -2.63 29.55 5.51
CA VAL A 21 -2.69 29.05 6.89
C VAL A 21 -3.40 27.69 6.94
N TYR A 22 -4.50 27.51 6.21
CA TYR A 22 -5.20 26.21 6.12
C TYR A 22 -4.28 25.10 5.55
N PHE A 23 -3.53 25.39 4.47
CA PHE A 23 -2.57 24.44 3.91
C PHE A 23 -1.38 24.17 4.85
N TYR A 24 -0.89 25.18 5.56
CA TYR A 24 0.18 25.02 6.56
C TYR A 24 -0.25 24.12 7.72
N PHE A 25 -1.44 24.33 8.29
CA PHE A 25 -1.97 23.48 9.36
C PHE A 25 -2.31 22.06 8.87
N LYS A 26 -2.80 21.90 7.63
CA LYS A 26 -3.05 20.58 7.06
C LYS A 26 -1.75 19.79 6.79
N SER A 27 -0.67 20.48 6.40
CA SER A 27 0.67 19.89 6.23
C SER A 27 1.34 19.56 7.56
N SER A 28 1.07 20.33 8.62
CA SER A 28 1.67 20.13 9.95
C SER A 28 1.01 19.00 10.75
N ASN A 29 -0.23 18.58 10.40
CA ASN A 29 -0.95 17.49 11.06
C ASN A 29 -0.77 16.13 10.36
N SER A 30 0.13 16.02 9.38
CA SER A 30 0.60 14.73 8.89
C SER A 30 1.59 14.18 9.90
N SER A 31 1.10 13.41 10.87
CA SER A 31 1.89 12.71 11.88
C SER A 31 2.94 11.86 11.20
N LYS A 32 4.21 12.22 11.37
CA LYS A 32 5.34 11.34 11.12
C LYS A 32 5.24 10.17 12.09
N THR A 33 4.73 9.04 11.66
CA THR A 33 5.05 7.77 12.30
C THR A 33 6.47 7.41 11.88
N VAL A 34 7.41 7.79 12.72
CA VAL A 34 8.79 7.31 12.65
C VAL A 34 8.75 5.86 13.10
N TYR A 35 9.03 4.93 12.20
CA TYR A 35 9.36 3.57 12.57
C TYR A 35 10.83 3.55 12.99
N ASP A 36 11.09 3.66 14.30
CA ASP A 36 12.40 3.36 14.86
C ASP A 36 12.66 1.86 14.75
N ALA A 37 13.57 1.51 13.88
CA ALA A 37 14.16 0.19 13.83
C ALA A 37 15.23 0.14 14.92
N ASP A 38 14.85 -0.27 16.13
CA ASP A 38 15.79 -0.46 17.21
C ASP A 38 16.61 -1.73 17.01
N LYS A 39 17.91 -1.50 16.98
CA LYS A 39 18.99 -2.45 16.82
C LYS A 39 19.13 -3.26 18.11
N THR A 40 18.58 -4.47 18.15
CA THR A 40 18.87 -5.38 19.28
C THR A 40 20.15 -6.13 19.03
N THR A 41 21.19 -5.68 19.70
CA THR A 41 22.47 -6.37 19.86
C THR A 41 22.29 -7.64 20.70
N ILE A 42 22.64 -8.77 20.11
CA ILE A 42 22.71 -10.05 20.81
C ILE A 42 23.92 -10.03 21.74
N SER A 43 23.69 -10.13 23.04
CA SER A 43 24.73 -10.53 24.00
C SER A 43 24.38 -11.90 24.60
N LYS A 44 25.21 -12.87 24.28
CA LYS A 44 25.25 -14.20 24.94
C LYS A 44 25.85 -14.06 26.31
N ASN A 45 25.27 -14.62 27.36
CA ASN A 45 26.01 -15.27 28.43
C ASN A 45 25.16 -16.23 29.25
N ASN A 46 25.51 -17.45 29.16
CA ASN A 46 25.67 -18.62 30.08
C ASN A 46 24.99 -18.59 31.46
N ILE A 47 24.16 -19.61 31.64
CA ILE A 47 24.24 -20.79 32.57
C ILE A 47 24.72 -20.49 34.00
N ILE A 48 23.89 -20.88 35.00
CA ILE A 48 24.19 -21.88 36.03
C ILE A 48 22.93 -22.17 36.87
N ASN A 49 22.71 -23.48 37.08
CA ASN A 49 21.77 -24.14 38.01
C ASN A 49 22.02 -23.71 39.46
N GLU A 50 20.99 -23.71 40.30
CA GLU A 50 20.90 -24.70 41.39
C GLU A 50 19.63 -24.60 42.19
N ASN A 51 19.19 -25.75 42.57
CA ASN A 51 18.16 -26.35 43.34
C ASN A 51 18.06 -25.81 44.79
N SER A 52 16.84 -25.68 45.33
CA SER A 52 16.45 -26.47 46.51
C SER A 52 15.10 -26.03 47.12
N ASN A 53 14.35 -27.04 47.43
CA ASN A 53 13.14 -27.24 48.22
C ASN A 53 12.89 -26.27 49.41
N SER A 54 11.63 -25.90 49.65
CA SER A 54 10.86 -26.44 50.80
C SER A 54 9.45 -25.86 50.90
N SER A 55 8.52 -26.76 51.06
CA SER A 55 7.12 -26.71 51.46
C SER A 55 6.72 -25.66 52.50
N THR A 56 5.50 -25.11 52.39
CA THR A 56 4.37 -25.35 53.33
C THR A 56 3.12 -24.54 52.95
N SER A 57 2.00 -25.20 52.99
CA SER A 57 0.61 -24.79 52.76
C SER A 57 0.14 -23.56 53.53
N ASN A 58 -0.82 -22.78 52.99
CA ASN A 58 -2.17 -22.67 53.49
C ASN A 58 -3.11 -21.85 52.64
N ASN A 59 -4.31 -22.30 52.54
CA ASN A 59 -5.51 -21.78 51.91
C ASN A 59 -5.84 -20.32 52.24
N THR A 60 -6.39 -19.62 51.24
CA THR A 60 -7.73 -18.97 51.37
C THR A 60 -8.15 -18.28 50.07
N SER A 61 -9.30 -18.73 49.56
CA SER A 61 -10.36 -18.04 48.76
C SER A 61 -10.00 -17.01 47.69
N ASN A 62 -10.42 -17.38 46.50
CA ASN A 62 -10.78 -16.67 45.27
C ASN A 62 -11.42 -15.27 45.48
N PRO A 63 -11.17 -14.30 44.59
CA PRO A 63 -12.10 -14.14 43.48
C PRO A 63 -11.45 -14.07 42.09
N SER A 64 -12.18 -14.66 41.16
CA SER A 64 -11.96 -14.66 39.73
C SER A 64 -11.71 -13.26 39.17
N ASN A 65 -10.47 -12.98 38.78
CA ASN A 65 -10.19 -11.93 37.78
C ASN A 65 -9.91 -12.63 36.45
N THR A 66 -10.98 -12.76 35.68
CA THR A 66 -10.87 -13.07 34.25
C THR A 66 -10.22 -11.85 33.56
N SER A 67 -8.92 -11.79 33.57
CA SER A 67 -8.21 -10.90 32.64
C SER A 67 -8.39 -11.51 31.25
N SER A 68 -9.36 -11.00 30.50
CA SER A 68 -9.39 -11.16 29.05
C SER A 68 -8.09 -10.57 28.51
N GLN A 69 -7.09 -11.41 28.33
CA GLN A 69 -5.95 -11.08 27.48
C GLN A 69 -6.51 -10.88 26.08
N ASN A 70 -6.76 -9.63 25.72
CA ASN A 70 -6.91 -9.21 24.34
C ASN A 70 -5.54 -9.45 23.66
N THR A 71 -5.29 -10.66 23.19
CA THR A 71 -4.22 -10.95 22.26
C THR A 71 -4.57 -10.25 20.95
N VAL A 72 -4.14 -8.99 20.81
CA VAL A 72 -4.14 -8.32 19.51
C VAL A 72 -3.25 -9.17 18.61
N SER A 73 -3.87 -9.97 17.76
CA SER A 73 -3.17 -10.82 16.80
C SER A 73 -2.38 -9.90 15.86
N LYS A 74 -1.05 -9.94 15.96
CA LYS A 74 -0.15 -9.03 15.25
C LYS A 74 -0.13 -9.39 13.77
N GLU A 75 -0.45 -8.42 12.91
CA GLU A 75 -0.24 -8.56 11.46
C GLU A 75 1.24 -8.84 11.15
N THR A 76 1.50 -9.70 10.18
CA THR A 76 2.86 -10.09 9.78
C THR A 76 3.03 -9.90 8.28
N GLU A 77 4.10 -9.21 7.86
CA GLU A 77 4.47 -9.14 6.45
C GLU A 77 4.88 -10.53 5.95
N ILE A 78 4.22 -10.99 4.89
CA ILE A 78 4.44 -12.31 4.29
C ILE A 78 5.08 -12.23 2.91
N SER A 79 5.05 -11.07 2.25
CA SER A 79 5.72 -10.82 1.00
C SER A 79 5.83 -9.34 0.72
N THR A 80 6.91 -8.94 0.06
CA THR A 80 7.09 -7.60 -0.51
C THR A 80 7.79 -7.68 -1.85
N PHE A 81 7.46 -6.77 -2.76
CA PHE A 81 8.14 -6.62 -4.05
C PHE A 81 8.17 -5.16 -4.47
N SER A 82 9.28 -4.77 -5.12
CA SER A 82 9.47 -3.40 -5.60
C SER A 82 9.90 -3.37 -7.06
N THR A 83 9.45 -2.36 -7.79
CA THR A 83 9.87 -2.08 -9.17
C THR A 83 10.38 -0.65 -9.29
N THR A 84 11.50 -0.46 -9.97
CA THR A 84 12.11 0.86 -10.17
C THR A 84 11.24 1.74 -11.08
N LEU A 85 11.10 3.00 -10.72
CA LEU A 85 10.49 4.02 -11.59
C LEU A 85 11.42 4.29 -12.77
N TYR A 86 10.99 3.92 -13.96
CA TYR A 86 11.79 4.09 -15.19
C TYR A 86 11.53 5.41 -15.93
N SER A 87 10.50 6.16 -15.56
CA SER A 87 10.08 7.38 -16.20
C SER A 87 10.01 8.53 -15.21
N LYS A 88 10.50 9.70 -15.63
CA LYS A 88 10.40 10.98 -14.90
C LYS A 88 9.16 11.80 -15.29
N ASP A 89 8.27 11.26 -16.13
CA ASP A 89 7.01 11.90 -16.54
C ASP A 89 6.15 12.14 -15.29
N SER A 90 5.84 13.41 -15.01
CA SER A 90 5.13 13.84 -13.81
C SER A 90 3.69 13.32 -13.76
N GLU A 91 3.01 13.27 -14.92
CA GLU A 91 1.65 12.79 -15.05
C GLU A 91 1.58 11.29 -14.75
N ARG A 92 2.60 10.54 -15.20
CA ARG A 92 2.72 9.12 -14.87
C ARG A 92 2.98 8.89 -13.38
N GLN A 93 3.88 9.67 -12.78
CA GLN A 93 4.17 9.56 -11.34
C GLN A 93 2.94 9.91 -10.49
N HIS A 94 2.21 10.95 -10.88
CA HIS A 94 0.94 11.31 -10.25
C HIS A 94 -0.08 10.16 -10.32
N ASN A 95 -0.25 9.54 -11.49
CA ASN A 95 -1.14 8.39 -11.66
C ASN A 95 -0.72 7.19 -10.81
N ILE A 96 0.59 6.92 -10.71
CA ILE A 96 1.13 5.85 -9.86
C ILE A 96 0.78 6.14 -8.39
N GLN A 97 1.00 7.37 -7.91
CA GLN A 97 0.65 7.76 -6.54
C GLN A 97 -0.84 7.56 -6.27
N LEU A 98 -1.70 7.97 -7.19
CA LEU A 98 -3.15 7.86 -7.07
C LEU A 98 -3.61 6.40 -7.01
N THR A 99 -3.05 5.55 -7.88
CA THR A 99 -3.35 4.11 -7.91
C THR A 99 -2.83 3.39 -6.66
N CYS A 100 -1.61 3.70 -6.21
CA CYS A 100 -1.09 3.19 -4.94
C CYS A 100 -2.00 3.57 -3.77
N SER A 101 -2.46 4.83 -3.70
CA SER A 101 -3.36 5.29 -2.64
C SER A 101 -4.71 4.55 -2.66
N SER A 102 -5.24 4.25 -3.84
CA SER A 102 -6.49 3.49 -3.99
C SER A 102 -6.35 2.01 -3.59
N LEU A 103 -5.16 1.44 -3.77
CA LEU A 103 -4.87 0.04 -3.47
C LEU A 103 -4.45 -0.18 -2.01
N ASN A 104 -3.82 0.84 -1.41
CA ASN A 104 -3.21 0.76 -0.09
C ASN A 104 -4.25 0.52 1.01
N GLY A 105 -4.03 -0.49 1.85
CA GLY A 105 -4.93 -0.88 2.93
C GLY A 105 -6.06 -1.83 2.52
N THR A 106 -6.14 -2.24 1.23
CA THR A 106 -7.16 -3.20 0.76
C THR A 106 -7.02 -4.53 1.52
N ILE A 107 -8.13 -5.03 2.05
CA ILE A 107 -8.21 -6.32 2.72
C ILE A 107 -8.88 -7.32 1.79
N VAL A 108 -8.23 -8.46 1.57
CA VAL A 108 -8.75 -9.62 0.84
C VAL A 108 -9.02 -10.72 1.86
N LYS A 109 -10.28 -10.98 2.16
CA LYS A 109 -10.65 -11.99 3.15
C LYS A 109 -10.24 -13.39 2.69
N SER A 110 -10.02 -14.27 3.66
CA SER A 110 -9.78 -15.68 3.36
C SER A 110 -10.92 -16.28 2.54
N GLY A 111 -10.60 -16.90 1.41
CA GLY A 111 -11.54 -17.44 0.42
C GLY A 111 -12.02 -16.43 -0.63
N GLU A 112 -11.75 -15.14 -0.46
CA GLU A 112 -12.16 -14.08 -1.38
C GLU A 112 -11.22 -13.96 -2.59
N THR A 113 -11.77 -13.51 -3.71
CA THR A 113 -11.00 -13.18 -4.91
C THR A 113 -10.82 -11.66 -5.02
N PHE A 114 -9.56 -11.23 -5.03
CA PHE A 114 -9.18 -9.86 -5.32
C PHE A 114 -9.22 -9.57 -6.83
N SER A 115 -9.64 -8.35 -7.19
CA SER A 115 -9.59 -7.81 -8.56
C SER A 115 -8.93 -6.44 -8.52
N PHE A 116 -7.84 -6.28 -9.25
CA PHE A 116 -7.13 -5.02 -9.34
C PHE A 116 -8.01 -3.92 -9.96
N CYS A 117 -8.63 -4.23 -11.10
CA CYS A 117 -9.49 -3.27 -11.79
C CYS A 117 -10.74 -2.88 -10.98
N SER A 118 -11.35 -3.82 -10.25
CA SER A 118 -12.48 -3.49 -9.37
C SER A 118 -12.07 -2.59 -8.21
N THR A 119 -10.87 -2.80 -7.65
CA THR A 119 -10.35 -2.04 -6.51
C THR A 119 -10.04 -0.59 -6.90
N ILE A 120 -9.33 -0.37 -8.01
CA ILE A 120 -8.95 0.99 -8.43
C ILE A 120 -10.03 1.70 -9.26
N GLY A 121 -10.92 0.91 -9.91
CA GLY A 121 -11.91 1.39 -10.86
C GLY A 121 -11.31 1.90 -12.17
N PRO A 122 -12.12 2.54 -13.05
CA PRO A 122 -11.62 3.12 -14.29
C PRO A 122 -10.72 4.32 -14.00
N ALA A 123 -9.61 4.43 -14.75
CA ALA A 123 -8.70 5.57 -14.68
C ALA A 123 -9.28 6.71 -15.55
N THR A 124 -9.87 7.71 -14.92
CA THR A 124 -10.56 8.82 -15.56
C THR A 124 -10.11 10.18 -15.00
N SER A 125 -10.36 11.25 -15.73
CA SER A 125 -9.98 12.61 -15.30
C SER A 125 -10.75 13.07 -14.05
N ASP A 126 -11.99 12.67 -13.88
CA ASP A 126 -12.81 12.99 -12.70
C ASP A 126 -12.30 12.32 -11.43
N LYS A 127 -11.57 11.20 -11.56
CA LYS A 127 -10.82 10.58 -10.47
C LYS A 127 -9.41 11.16 -10.28
N GLY A 128 -9.06 12.22 -11.01
CA GLY A 128 -7.76 12.88 -10.90
C GLY A 128 -6.65 12.28 -11.75
N TYR A 129 -6.90 11.24 -12.56
CA TYR A 129 -5.87 10.71 -13.45
C TYR A 129 -5.51 11.71 -14.54
N GLN A 130 -4.24 11.73 -14.91
CA GLN A 130 -3.68 12.58 -15.95
C GLN A 130 -3.30 11.75 -17.18
N LYS A 131 -3.28 12.41 -18.36
CA LYS A 131 -2.88 11.74 -19.61
C LYS A 131 -1.36 11.52 -19.62
N ALA A 132 -0.93 10.32 -19.40
CA ALA A 132 0.45 9.86 -19.49
C ALA A 132 0.63 8.86 -20.65
N ASP A 133 1.87 8.44 -20.89
CA ASP A 133 2.14 7.44 -21.91
C ASP A 133 1.54 6.08 -21.55
N ILE A 134 0.73 5.55 -22.45
CA ILE A 134 0.17 4.19 -22.43
C ILE A 134 0.48 3.51 -23.77
N PHE A 135 0.32 2.19 -23.81
CA PHE A 135 0.45 1.40 -25.03
C PHE A 135 -0.92 0.84 -25.43
N ASP A 136 -1.23 0.87 -26.72
CA ASP A 136 -2.41 0.21 -27.26
C ASP A 136 -2.19 -1.29 -27.43
N ASN A 137 -3.22 -2.03 -27.87
CA ASN A 137 -3.17 -3.49 -28.06
C ASN A 137 -2.15 -3.93 -29.16
N LYS A 138 -1.70 -2.99 -29.99
CA LYS A 138 -0.67 -3.22 -31.03
C LYS A 138 0.72 -2.84 -30.52
N GLY A 139 0.84 -2.36 -29.28
CA GLY A 139 2.10 -1.89 -28.69
C GLY A 139 2.50 -0.48 -29.12
N ASN A 140 1.63 0.30 -29.78
CA ASN A 140 1.92 1.68 -30.13
C ASN A 140 1.74 2.58 -28.91
N LYS A 141 2.66 3.51 -28.76
CA LYS A 141 2.63 4.52 -27.68
C LYS A 141 1.64 5.62 -28.00
N LYS A 142 0.79 5.97 -27.01
CA LYS A 142 -0.14 7.10 -27.08
C LYS A 142 -0.37 7.73 -25.72
N LYS A 143 -0.93 8.93 -25.66
CA LYS A 143 -1.37 9.56 -24.41
C LYS A 143 -2.76 9.06 -24.01
N GLY A 144 -2.91 8.67 -22.76
CA GLY A 144 -4.17 8.21 -22.19
C GLY A 144 -4.15 8.17 -20.67
N TYR A 145 -5.31 8.01 -20.06
CA TYR A 145 -5.43 7.89 -18.61
C TYR A 145 -4.94 6.50 -18.13
N GLY A 146 -4.45 6.43 -16.88
CA GLY A 146 -4.00 5.17 -16.27
C GLY A 146 -2.57 4.74 -16.62
N GLY A 147 -1.79 5.61 -17.28
CA GLY A 147 -0.35 5.37 -17.44
C GLY A 147 0.33 5.21 -16.08
N GLY A 148 0.91 4.02 -15.83
CA GLY A 148 1.48 3.63 -14.53
C GLY A 148 0.80 2.41 -13.91
N ASN A 149 -0.52 2.19 -14.14
CA ASN A 149 -1.29 1.11 -13.50
C ASN A 149 -0.70 -0.29 -13.74
N CYS A 150 -0.23 -0.58 -14.96
CA CYS A 150 0.39 -1.85 -15.28
C CYS A 150 1.72 -2.08 -14.52
N GLN A 151 2.44 -1.04 -14.12
CA GLN A 151 3.63 -1.19 -13.27
C GLN A 151 3.22 -1.62 -11.87
N ILE A 152 2.17 -1.02 -11.30
CA ILE A 152 1.68 -1.34 -9.96
C ILE A 152 1.08 -2.75 -9.93
N SER A 153 0.26 -3.11 -10.92
CA SER A 153 -0.30 -4.47 -11.02
C SER A 153 0.78 -5.54 -11.18
N SER A 154 1.85 -5.26 -11.95
CA SER A 154 3.00 -6.16 -12.07
C SER A 154 3.79 -6.26 -10.78
N THR A 155 3.94 -5.16 -10.04
CA THR A 155 4.59 -5.17 -8.73
C THR A 155 3.80 -6.05 -7.75
N LEU A 156 2.49 -5.86 -7.68
CA LEU A 156 1.61 -6.66 -6.82
C LEU A 156 1.60 -8.15 -7.25
N TYR A 157 1.55 -8.43 -8.56
CA TYR A 157 1.61 -9.80 -9.08
C TYR A 157 2.85 -10.55 -8.58
N ASN A 158 4.02 -9.91 -8.57
CA ASN A 158 5.24 -10.54 -8.07
C ASN A 158 5.21 -10.75 -6.55
N ALA A 159 4.64 -9.84 -5.78
CA ALA A 159 4.44 -10.05 -4.35
C ALA A 159 3.48 -11.22 -4.08
N VAL A 160 2.37 -11.32 -4.84
CA VAL A 160 1.39 -12.40 -4.72
C VAL A 160 1.99 -13.76 -5.08
N MET A 161 2.78 -13.83 -6.16
CA MET A 161 3.43 -15.09 -6.59
C MET A 161 4.42 -15.67 -5.58
N ALA A 162 4.94 -14.85 -4.67
CA ALA A 162 5.86 -15.30 -3.63
C ALA A 162 5.16 -15.96 -2.43
N VAL A 163 3.83 -15.87 -2.34
CA VAL A 163 3.05 -16.39 -1.22
C VAL A 163 2.34 -17.68 -1.60
N PRO A 164 2.65 -18.83 -0.98
CA PRO A 164 1.88 -20.06 -1.15
C PRO A 164 0.38 -19.85 -0.85
N ASN A 165 -0.49 -20.54 -1.59
CA ASN A 165 -1.94 -20.46 -1.44
C ASN A 165 -2.59 -19.12 -1.82
N LEU A 166 -1.86 -18.19 -2.46
CA LEU A 166 -2.46 -17.13 -3.26
C LEU A 166 -2.54 -17.62 -4.71
N GLU A 167 -3.74 -17.98 -5.14
CA GLU A 167 -4.00 -18.58 -6.46
C GLU A 167 -4.22 -17.49 -7.50
N ILE A 168 -3.44 -17.48 -8.58
CA ILE A 168 -3.65 -16.54 -9.69
C ILE A 168 -4.87 -16.98 -10.51
N ILE A 169 -5.91 -16.17 -10.50
CA ILE A 169 -7.16 -16.42 -11.23
C ILE A 169 -7.12 -15.79 -12.62
N GLU A 170 -6.53 -14.59 -12.75
CA GLU A 170 -6.41 -13.88 -14.02
C GLU A 170 -5.12 -13.07 -14.08
N ARG A 171 -4.38 -13.23 -15.16
CA ARG A 171 -3.18 -12.44 -15.45
C ARG A 171 -2.94 -12.39 -16.96
N HIS A 172 -2.66 -11.24 -17.48
CA HIS A 172 -2.35 -11.02 -18.90
C HIS A 172 -0.92 -10.51 -19.07
N PRO A 173 -0.14 -11.06 -20.02
CA PRO A 173 1.16 -10.49 -20.37
C PRO A 173 0.98 -9.24 -21.23
N HIS A 174 1.97 -8.33 -21.19
CA HIS A 174 2.05 -7.25 -22.17
C HIS A 174 2.49 -7.82 -23.53
N SER A 175 2.01 -7.20 -24.61
CA SER A 175 2.45 -7.51 -25.97
C SER A 175 3.94 -7.23 -26.19
N ASN A 176 4.48 -6.22 -25.50
CA ASN A 176 5.87 -5.78 -25.56
C ASN A 176 6.58 -5.96 -24.21
N LYS A 177 7.91 -6.08 -24.26
CA LYS A 177 8.74 -6.08 -23.05
C LYS A 177 8.54 -4.80 -22.26
N VAL A 178 8.26 -4.91 -20.97
CA VAL A 178 8.19 -3.79 -20.03
C VAL A 178 9.54 -3.59 -19.32
N PRO A 179 9.92 -2.33 -18.96
CA PRO A 179 11.26 -2.07 -18.42
C PRO A 179 11.40 -2.35 -16.92
N TYR A 180 10.32 -2.58 -16.18
CA TYR A 180 10.30 -2.62 -14.71
C TYR A 180 10.27 -4.04 -14.12
N VAL A 181 10.01 -5.08 -14.92
CA VAL A 181 10.08 -6.50 -14.51
C VAL A 181 10.69 -7.37 -15.62
N LYS A 182 11.14 -8.57 -15.25
CA LYS A 182 11.60 -9.58 -16.20
C LYS A 182 10.42 -10.10 -17.04
N LYS A 183 10.75 -10.71 -18.20
CA LYS A 183 9.77 -11.40 -19.05
C LYS A 183 8.94 -12.38 -18.21
N ASP A 184 7.65 -12.48 -18.49
CA ASP A 184 6.67 -13.34 -17.81
C ASP A 184 6.43 -13.03 -16.32
N LYS A 185 6.96 -11.90 -15.83
CA LYS A 185 6.73 -11.37 -14.48
C LYS A 185 5.88 -10.10 -14.46
N ASP A 186 5.26 -9.77 -15.57
CA ASP A 186 4.38 -8.64 -15.76
C ASP A 186 2.90 -9.04 -15.62
N ALA A 187 2.03 -8.07 -15.32
CA ALA A 187 0.58 -8.21 -15.33
C ALA A 187 -0.02 -6.97 -15.96
N ALA A 188 -0.49 -7.08 -17.20
CA ALA A 188 -1.18 -6.02 -17.90
C ALA A 188 -2.60 -5.87 -17.36
N VAL A 189 -3.04 -4.63 -17.15
CA VAL A 189 -4.40 -4.30 -16.72
C VAL A 189 -4.99 -3.19 -17.60
N ALA A 190 -6.27 -3.33 -17.94
CA ALA A 190 -7.07 -2.35 -18.65
C ALA A 190 -8.53 -2.53 -18.24
N TYR A 191 -9.10 -1.54 -17.54
CA TYR A 191 -10.46 -1.61 -17.01
C TYR A 191 -11.47 -2.03 -18.11
N GLY A 192 -12.26 -3.06 -17.82
CA GLY A 192 -13.21 -3.66 -18.74
C GLY A 192 -12.64 -4.58 -19.82
N SER A 193 -11.31 -4.85 -19.83
CA SER A 193 -10.66 -5.71 -20.84
C SER A 193 -9.70 -6.73 -20.23
N TYR A 194 -8.73 -6.28 -19.44
CA TYR A 194 -7.71 -7.12 -18.80
C TYR A 194 -7.67 -6.82 -17.31
N ASP A 195 -7.61 -7.85 -16.47
CA ASP A 195 -7.50 -7.70 -15.04
C ASP A 195 -6.36 -8.54 -14.46
N PHE A 196 -5.94 -8.18 -13.27
CA PHE A 196 -5.13 -9.03 -12.43
C PHE A 196 -5.96 -9.46 -11.23
N LYS A 197 -6.22 -10.77 -11.12
CA LYS A 197 -7.02 -11.36 -10.04
C LYS A 197 -6.28 -12.50 -9.35
N PHE A 198 -6.41 -12.58 -8.04
CA PHE A 198 -5.95 -13.71 -7.27
C PHE A 198 -6.97 -14.08 -6.18
N LYS A 199 -7.02 -15.36 -5.82
CA LYS A 199 -7.85 -15.86 -4.71
C LYS A 199 -6.99 -16.09 -3.48
N ASN A 200 -7.48 -15.64 -2.34
CA ASN A 200 -6.82 -15.84 -1.05
C ASN A 200 -7.22 -17.16 -0.42
N ASN A 201 -6.44 -18.21 -0.59
CA ASN A 201 -6.61 -19.52 0.02
C ASN A 201 -5.66 -19.76 1.22
N THR A 202 -5.09 -18.69 1.83
CA THR A 202 -4.10 -18.82 2.91
C THR A 202 -4.69 -19.21 4.28
N GLY A 203 -6.00 -19.08 4.45
CA GLY A 203 -6.67 -19.29 5.74
C GLY A 203 -6.80 -18.00 6.57
N ASN A 204 -5.94 -17.01 6.40
CA ASN A 204 -5.98 -15.70 7.04
C ASN A 204 -6.46 -14.61 6.08
N ASP A 205 -6.90 -13.48 6.59
CA ASP A 205 -7.14 -12.29 5.77
C ASP A 205 -5.80 -11.69 5.34
N ILE A 206 -5.74 -11.09 4.16
CA ILE A 206 -4.52 -10.46 3.62
C ILE A 206 -4.78 -8.96 3.45
N ARG A 207 -3.89 -8.14 4.02
CA ARG A 207 -3.83 -6.71 3.73
C ARG A 207 -2.82 -6.44 2.64
N ILE A 208 -3.21 -5.68 1.63
CA ILE A 208 -2.33 -5.16 0.59
C ILE A 208 -1.90 -3.76 1.01
N LEU A 209 -0.60 -3.51 1.09
CA LEU A 209 -0.05 -2.17 1.17
C LEU A 209 0.62 -1.82 -0.15
N ALA A 210 0.43 -0.60 -0.61
CA ALA A 210 1.03 -0.10 -1.84
C ALA A 210 1.53 1.32 -1.63
N GLY A 211 2.73 1.61 -2.11
CA GLY A 211 3.35 2.91 -2.00
C GLY A 211 4.33 3.18 -3.13
N VAL A 212 4.67 4.44 -3.29
CA VAL A 212 5.69 4.91 -4.23
C VAL A 212 6.54 5.96 -3.55
N ASP A 213 7.85 5.86 -3.72
CA ASP A 213 8.83 6.86 -3.34
C ASP A 213 9.48 7.50 -4.59
N SER A 214 10.59 8.21 -4.42
CA SER A 214 11.30 8.86 -5.53
C SER A 214 11.94 7.88 -6.52
N SER A 215 12.05 6.60 -6.19
CA SER A 215 12.81 5.58 -6.94
C SER A 215 11.99 4.35 -7.32
N CYS A 216 11.07 3.93 -6.48
CA CYS A 216 10.39 2.64 -6.59
C CYS A 216 8.89 2.72 -6.31
N VAL A 217 8.15 1.81 -6.96
CA VAL A 217 6.82 1.36 -6.52
C VAL A 217 7.03 0.11 -5.69
N THR A 218 6.44 0.06 -4.51
CA THR A 218 6.50 -1.11 -3.63
C THR A 218 5.09 -1.58 -3.28
N THR A 219 4.89 -2.90 -3.29
CA THR A 219 3.69 -3.54 -2.75
C THR A 219 4.10 -4.60 -1.74
N SER A 220 3.40 -4.66 -0.61
CA SER A 220 3.58 -5.72 0.37
C SER A 220 2.26 -6.36 0.78
N LEU A 221 2.34 -7.62 1.17
CA LEU A 221 1.22 -8.44 1.63
C LEU A 221 1.42 -8.77 3.10
N TRP A 222 0.40 -8.51 3.90
CA TRP A 222 0.41 -8.72 5.34
C TRP A 222 -0.69 -9.71 5.73
N SER A 223 -0.33 -10.75 6.44
CA SER A 223 -1.29 -11.70 7.00
C SER A 223 -1.91 -11.12 8.26
N ILE A 224 -3.23 -11.13 8.31
CA ILE A 224 -4.04 -10.73 9.46
C ILE A 224 -4.61 -12.02 10.07
N PRO A 225 -4.09 -12.49 11.20
CA PRO A 225 -4.64 -13.67 11.86
C PRO A 225 -6.12 -13.46 12.26
N LYS A 226 -6.91 -14.52 12.16
CA LYS A 226 -8.31 -14.54 12.61
C LYS A 226 -8.41 -14.68 14.11
#